data_27e71a1d13a203bb633cb5bdba127444
#
_entry.id   27e71a1d13a203bb633cb5bdba127444
#
_cell.length_a   1.000
_cell.length_b   1.000
_cell.length_c   1.000
_cell.angle_alpha   90.00
_cell.angle_beta   90.00
_cell.angle_gamma   90.00
#
_symmetry.space_group_name_H-M   'P 1'
#
loop_
_entity.id
_entity.type
_entity.pdbx_description
1 polymer ?
#
loop_
_entity_poly.entity_id
_entity_poly.type
_entity_poly.pdbx_seq_one_letter_code
_entity_poly.pdbx_strand_id
1 'polypeptide(L)'
;MQLPLGTGTVDVSLPDCTVRTVERPGGETVDPAAAARAALDAPHGPALGSLVDPGDDVTVVVTDVTRATPDDALVEAMLERLPDCAVSILVGLGLHRPMTDAELREGLGEYADLAVNHDPEETVEVGTVDGLDGDTVPVRVHPLVAEADCLLSTGMVEPHQYAGFSGGAKTVAIGAGDDSLIGYTHGPDVLSHPEVRLGRIESNPFREVVDRAGDVIGLDFSLNVTKGPDGFLGASAGRPRAVVADLAETARAALSVSLSGTFDAVIGGVGAPKDANLYQATRAATYLVLGDHNPVRPGGRVVVPARLPEGAGEGTGERRFYERLRTATGADALYEAMRTGYDPGAQRAFVVARTLREADVYVTDSEHPSTVEGCLLRAADRVADAVDPGSDVLVVPDALNTLLVSD
;
A
#
# COMPACT_ATOMS: atom_id res chain seq x y z
N MET A 1 -15.33 20.64 -12.33
CA MET A 1 -14.56 19.39 -12.48
C MET A 1 -15.24 18.31 -11.68
N GLN A 2 -15.01 17.04 -12.01
CA GLN A 2 -15.55 15.90 -11.26
C GLN A 2 -14.46 15.20 -10.48
N LEU A 3 -14.76 14.82 -9.22
CA LEU A 3 -13.88 14.03 -8.35
C LEU A 3 -14.59 12.76 -7.90
N PRO A 4 -13.87 11.66 -7.67
CA PRO A 4 -14.44 10.43 -7.12
C PRO A 4 -15.08 10.69 -5.76
N LEU A 5 -16.28 10.12 -5.53
CA LEU A 5 -16.99 10.14 -4.25
C LEU A 5 -17.92 8.91 -4.16
N GLY A 6 -17.65 8.01 -3.23
CA GLY A 6 -18.30 6.70 -3.23
C GLY A 6 -18.05 5.95 -4.53
N THR A 7 -19.08 5.33 -5.08
CA THR A 7 -19.04 4.67 -6.41
C THR A 7 -19.35 5.62 -7.57
N GLY A 8 -19.53 6.91 -7.30
CA GLY A 8 -19.83 7.95 -8.28
C GLY A 8 -18.82 9.09 -8.22
N THR A 9 -19.29 10.30 -8.54
CA THR A 9 -18.49 11.53 -8.55
C THR A 9 -19.23 12.68 -7.90
N VAL A 10 -18.47 13.68 -7.40
CA VAL A 10 -18.98 14.98 -6.96
C VAL A 10 -18.51 16.06 -7.92
N ASP A 11 -19.41 16.99 -8.26
CA ASP A 11 -19.08 18.16 -9.06
C ASP A 11 -18.47 19.27 -8.19
N VAL A 12 -17.25 19.68 -8.51
CA VAL A 12 -16.52 20.76 -7.81
C VAL A 12 -16.41 21.98 -8.70
N SER A 13 -16.82 23.13 -8.16
CA SER A 13 -16.70 24.44 -8.83
C SER A 13 -16.00 25.42 -7.90
N LEU A 14 -14.91 26.02 -8.36
CA LEU A 14 -14.07 26.98 -7.65
C LEU A 14 -13.85 28.23 -8.54
N PRO A 15 -14.91 29.01 -8.80
CA PRO A 15 -14.87 30.07 -9.85
C PRO A 15 -13.88 31.19 -9.54
N ASP A 16 -13.58 31.43 -8.25
CA ASP A 16 -12.71 32.50 -7.80
C ASP A 16 -11.26 32.05 -7.53
N CYS A 17 -10.89 30.82 -7.94
CA CYS A 17 -9.58 30.23 -7.70
C CYS A 17 -8.83 29.96 -9.01
N THR A 18 -7.50 29.95 -8.91
CA THR A 18 -6.64 29.43 -9.99
C THR A 18 -6.48 27.94 -9.79
N VAL A 19 -7.02 27.12 -10.68
CA VAL A 19 -7.06 25.67 -10.53
C VAL A 19 -6.15 24.98 -11.53
N ARG A 20 -5.26 24.13 -11.06
CA ARG A 20 -4.46 23.19 -11.85
C ARG A 20 -4.88 21.77 -11.50
N THR A 21 -5.25 20.97 -12.50
CA THR A 21 -5.52 19.54 -12.33
C THR A 21 -4.33 18.75 -12.87
N VAL A 22 -3.87 17.74 -12.12
CA VAL A 22 -2.83 16.84 -12.59
C VAL A 22 -3.43 15.69 -13.40
N GLU A 23 -2.69 15.32 -14.44
CA GLU A 23 -2.98 14.15 -15.26
C GLU A 23 -1.76 13.24 -15.24
N ARG A 24 -1.98 11.96 -14.96
CA ARG A 24 -0.91 10.96 -14.98
C ARG A 24 -0.57 10.59 -16.42
N PRO A 25 0.69 10.29 -16.74
CA PRO A 25 1.09 9.87 -18.08
C PRO A 25 0.34 8.63 -18.57
N GLY A 26 0.06 7.67 -17.66
CA GLY A 26 -0.51 6.37 -18.05
C GLY A 26 0.48 5.50 -18.82
N GLY A 27 -0.03 4.50 -19.53
CA GLY A 27 0.78 3.59 -20.33
C GLY A 27 -0.10 2.64 -21.15
N GLU A 28 0.52 1.92 -22.06
CA GLU A 28 -0.17 0.87 -22.83
C GLU A 28 -0.56 -0.28 -21.89
N THR A 29 -1.82 -0.68 -21.95
CA THR A 29 -2.34 -1.75 -21.09
C THR A 29 -2.08 -3.12 -21.71
N VAL A 30 -1.83 -4.11 -20.85
CA VAL A 30 -1.59 -5.49 -21.22
C VAL A 30 -2.58 -6.44 -20.57
N ASP A 31 -2.81 -7.58 -21.18
CA ASP A 31 -3.48 -8.71 -20.54
C ASP A 31 -2.55 -9.32 -19.47
N PRO A 32 -2.97 -9.44 -18.20
CA PRO A 32 -2.08 -9.88 -17.12
C PRO A 32 -1.61 -11.34 -17.29
N ALA A 33 -2.43 -12.23 -17.84
CA ALA A 33 -2.05 -13.62 -18.05
C ALA A 33 -0.97 -13.75 -19.15
N ALA A 34 -1.15 -13.03 -20.26
CA ALA A 34 -0.14 -13.00 -21.33
C ALA A 34 1.16 -12.34 -20.85
N ALA A 35 1.09 -11.25 -20.10
CA ALA A 35 2.25 -10.58 -19.53
C ALA A 35 3.01 -11.47 -18.53
N ALA A 36 2.28 -12.21 -17.66
CA ALA A 36 2.85 -13.17 -16.72
C ALA A 36 3.65 -14.27 -17.43
N ARG A 37 3.07 -14.89 -18.46
CA ARG A 37 3.75 -15.92 -19.25
C ARG A 37 4.99 -15.38 -19.95
N ALA A 38 4.92 -14.17 -20.51
CA ALA A 38 6.07 -13.51 -21.13
C ALA A 38 7.19 -13.19 -20.12
N ALA A 39 6.82 -12.74 -18.91
CA ALA A 39 7.79 -12.49 -17.84
C ALA A 39 8.49 -13.78 -17.37
N LEU A 40 7.76 -14.90 -17.29
CA LEU A 40 8.32 -16.22 -16.96
C LEU A 40 9.25 -16.78 -18.05
N ASP A 41 9.10 -16.36 -19.30
CA ASP A 41 10.02 -16.72 -20.40
C ASP A 41 11.35 -15.94 -20.34
N ALA A 42 11.39 -14.80 -19.67
CA ALA A 42 12.57 -13.94 -19.54
C ALA A 42 12.77 -13.42 -18.10
N PRO A 43 12.92 -14.29 -17.09
CA PRO A 43 12.97 -13.88 -15.69
C PRO A 43 14.28 -13.19 -15.33
N HIS A 44 14.24 -12.36 -14.28
CA HIS A 44 15.41 -11.78 -13.64
C HIS A 44 16.18 -12.83 -12.81
N GLY A 45 16.85 -13.75 -13.44
CA GLY A 45 17.62 -14.83 -12.82
C GLY A 45 17.35 -16.20 -13.40
N PRO A 46 17.41 -17.28 -12.61
CA PRO A 46 17.10 -18.64 -13.07
C PRO A 46 15.67 -18.77 -13.57
N ALA A 47 15.43 -19.65 -14.53
CA ALA A 47 14.08 -20.00 -14.93
C ALA A 47 13.36 -20.74 -13.78
N LEU A 48 12.07 -20.46 -13.57
CA LEU A 48 11.30 -21.05 -12.48
C LEU A 48 11.40 -22.57 -12.39
N GLY A 49 11.22 -23.27 -13.52
CA GLY A 49 11.32 -24.74 -13.57
C GLY A 49 12.72 -25.32 -13.28
N SER A 50 13.76 -24.46 -13.16
CA SER A 50 15.10 -24.90 -12.73
C SER A 50 15.36 -24.75 -11.24
N LEU A 51 14.41 -24.18 -10.50
CA LEU A 51 14.46 -24.00 -9.05
C LEU A 51 13.71 -25.10 -8.29
N VAL A 52 12.93 -25.93 -8.99
CA VAL A 52 12.06 -26.96 -8.40
C VAL A 52 12.42 -28.31 -8.96
N ASP A 53 12.70 -29.26 -8.09
CA ASP A 53 12.88 -30.66 -8.46
C ASP A 53 11.56 -31.46 -8.39
N PRO A 54 11.38 -32.55 -9.17
CA PRO A 54 10.21 -33.39 -9.05
C PRO A 54 10.06 -33.98 -7.65
N GLY A 55 8.90 -33.73 -7.04
CA GLY A 55 8.54 -34.19 -5.69
C GLY A 55 8.80 -33.18 -4.59
N ASP A 56 9.29 -31.96 -4.90
CA ASP A 56 9.43 -30.88 -3.94
C ASP A 56 8.07 -30.41 -3.39
N ASP A 57 8.09 -29.91 -2.16
CA ASP A 57 6.98 -29.14 -1.57
C ASP A 57 7.13 -27.65 -1.91
N VAL A 58 6.27 -27.17 -2.80
CA VAL A 58 6.27 -25.78 -3.26
C VAL A 58 5.17 -24.98 -2.56
N THR A 59 5.55 -23.85 -1.94
CA THR A 59 4.57 -22.91 -1.39
C THR A 59 4.52 -21.64 -2.23
N VAL A 60 3.32 -21.26 -2.69
CA VAL A 60 3.07 -20.00 -3.37
C VAL A 60 2.34 -19.05 -2.42
N VAL A 61 2.97 -17.95 -2.04
CA VAL A 61 2.31 -16.92 -1.23
C VAL A 61 1.65 -15.90 -2.15
N VAL A 62 0.32 -15.76 -2.02
CA VAL A 62 -0.51 -14.84 -2.80
C VAL A 62 -0.99 -13.66 -1.96
N THR A 63 -1.52 -12.60 -2.59
CA THR A 63 -2.07 -11.45 -1.88
C THR A 63 -3.53 -11.65 -1.49
N ASP A 64 -4.02 -10.81 -0.60
CA ASP A 64 -5.44 -10.76 -0.22
C ASP A 64 -6.27 -9.85 -1.16
N VAL A 65 -7.60 -9.85 -0.99
CA VAL A 65 -8.55 -9.06 -1.80
C VAL A 65 -8.28 -7.54 -1.81
N THR A 66 -7.48 -7.02 -0.88
CA THR A 66 -7.21 -5.58 -0.80
C THR A 66 -6.28 -5.07 -1.89
N ARG A 67 -5.58 -5.98 -2.60
CA ARG A 67 -4.59 -5.65 -3.64
C ARG A 67 -5.14 -5.71 -5.06
N ALA A 68 -6.22 -6.39 -5.31
CA ALA A 68 -6.77 -6.64 -6.64
C ALA A 68 -5.71 -7.20 -7.63
N THR A 69 -4.83 -8.07 -7.13
CA THR A 69 -3.88 -8.85 -7.94
C THR A 69 -4.66 -9.92 -8.71
N PRO A 70 -4.36 -10.18 -9.98
CA PRO A 70 -4.97 -11.28 -10.74
C PRO A 70 -4.30 -12.62 -10.36
N ASP A 71 -4.41 -13.01 -9.08
CA ASP A 71 -3.65 -14.12 -8.51
C ASP A 71 -3.97 -15.46 -9.20
N ASP A 72 -5.19 -15.68 -9.66
CA ASP A 72 -5.59 -16.84 -10.46
C ASP A 72 -4.72 -16.99 -11.73
N ALA A 73 -4.61 -15.93 -12.51
CA ALA A 73 -3.82 -15.92 -13.75
C ALA A 73 -2.30 -16.03 -13.49
N LEU A 74 -1.82 -15.43 -12.39
CA LEU A 74 -0.39 -15.50 -12.03
C LEU A 74 -0.03 -16.90 -11.51
N VAL A 75 -0.86 -17.50 -10.67
CA VAL A 75 -0.67 -18.87 -10.16
C VAL A 75 -0.73 -19.85 -11.32
N GLU A 76 -1.73 -19.77 -12.20
CA GLU A 76 -1.83 -20.61 -13.39
C GLU A 76 -0.52 -20.56 -14.20
N ALA A 77 -0.04 -19.36 -14.53
CA ALA A 77 1.17 -19.19 -15.33
C ALA A 77 2.42 -19.77 -14.65
N MET A 78 2.53 -19.69 -13.31
CA MET A 78 3.63 -20.31 -12.56
C MET A 78 3.52 -21.83 -12.57
N LEU A 79 2.35 -22.39 -12.29
CA LEU A 79 2.13 -23.84 -12.23
C LEU A 79 2.40 -24.52 -13.59
N GLU A 80 2.13 -23.85 -14.72
CA GLU A 80 2.49 -24.33 -16.07
C GLU A 80 4.01 -24.57 -16.26
N ARG A 81 4.85 -23.97 -15.40
CA ARG A 81 6.33 -24.06 -15.48
C ARG A 81 6.95 -25.00 -14.46
N LEU A 82 6.14 -25.51 -13.51
CA LEU A 82 6.64 -26.41 -12.49
C LEU A 82 6.64 -27.88 -12.97
N PRO A 83 7.61 -28.68 -12.50
CA PRO A 83 7.55 -30.13 -12.67
C PRO A 83 6.42 -30.75 -11.82
N ASP A 84 6.31 -32.06 -11.82
CA ASP A 84 5.38 -32.77 -10.91
C ASP A 84 5.87 -32.63 -9.46
N CYS A 85 5.20 -31.74 -8.69
CA CYS A 85 5.53 -31.36 -7.32
C CYS A 85 4.25 -31.14 -6.51
N ALA A 86 4.39 -31.13 -5.17
CA ALA A 86 3.27 -30.79 -4.30
C ALA A 86 3.17 -29.27 -4.17
N VAL A 87 1.96 -28.71 -4.37
CA VAL A 87 1.75 -27.25 -4.30
C VAL A 87 0.77 -26.89 -3.21
N SER A 88 1.15 -25.95 -2.36
CA SER A 88 0.30 -25.27 -1.40
C SER A 88 0.24 -23.77 -1.72
N ILE A 89 -0.92 -23.16 -1.51
CA ILE A 89 -1.10 -21.71 -1.65
C ILE A 89 -1.36 -21.10 -0.28
N LEU A 90 -0.59 -20.11 0.12
CA LEU A 90 -0.80 -19.35 1.35
C LEU A 90 -1.27 -17.93 1.01
N VAL A 91 -2.43 -17.55 1.54
CA VAL A 91 -2.88 -16.14 1.44
C VAL A 91 -2.15 -15.30 2.47
N GLY A 92 -1.33 -14.38 2.00
CA GLY A 92 -0.53 -13.47 2.82
C GLY A 92 -1.39 -12.32 3.36
N LEU A 93 -1.96 -12.50 4.54
CA LEU A 93 -2.90 -11.56 5.19
C LEU A 93 -2.20 -10.52 6.07
N GLY A 94 -1.00 -10.83 6.58
CA GLY A 94 -0.43 -10.09 7.70
C GLY A 94 -1.41 -10.06 8.88
N LEU A 95 -1.87 -8.85 9.25
CA LEU A 95 -2.86 -8.65 10.32
C LEU A 95 -4.29 -8.37 9.78
N HIS A 96 -4.55 -8.62 8.51
CA HIS A 96 -5.88 -8.52 7.94
C HIS A 96 -6.74 -9.73 8.33
N ARG A 97 -8.06 -9.61 8.15
CA ARG A 97 -8.97 -10.72 8.35
C ARG A 97 -8.76 -11.84 7.32
N PRO A 98 -9.07 -13.08 7.66
CA PRO A 98 -9.08 -14.17 6.69
C PRO A 98 -10.04 -13.87 5.51
N MET A 99 -9.67 -14.36 4.32
CA MET A 99 -10.58 -14.42 3.17
C MET A 99 -11.63 -15.50 3.39
N THR A 100 -12.84 -15.22 2.98
CA THR A 100 -13.92 -16.19 2.95
C THR A 100 -13.74 -17.18 1.79
N ASP A 101 -14.40 -18.35 1.83
CA ASP A 101 -14.39 -19.32 0.73
C ASP A 101 -14.87 -18.70 -0.60
N ALA A 102 -15.77 -17.74 -0.55
CA ALA A 102 -16.25 -17.05 -1.75
C ALA A 102 -15.15 -16.13 -2.34
N GLU A 103 -14.45 -15.39 -1.49
CA GLU A 103 -13.33 -14.54 -1.89
C GLU A 103 -12.14 -15.37 -2.41
N LEU A 104 -11.87 -16.54 -1.80
CA LEU A 104 -10.84 -17.46 -2.29
C LEU A 104 -11.18 -17.97 -3.70
N ARG A 105 -12.45 -18.38 -3.93
CA ARG A 105 -12.89 -18.83 -5.25
C ARG A 105 -12.90 -17.71 -6.29
N GLU A 106 -13.24 -16.49 -5.89
CA GLU A 106 -13.18 -15.32 -6.77
C GLU A 106 -11.74 -14.97 -7.17
N GLY A 107 -10.80 -15.00 -6.20
CA GLY A 107 -9.41 -14.57 -6.40
C GLY A 107 -8.47 -15.63 -6.95
N LEU A 108 -8.78 -16.93 -6.78
CA LEU A 108 -7.90 -18.05 -7.16
C LEU A 108 -8.56 -19.08 -8.10
N GLY A 109 -9.84 -18.91 -8.41
CA GLY A 109 -10.54 -19.82 -9.32
C GLY A 109 -10.47 -21.28 -8.89
N GLU A 110 -10.00 -22.14 -9.77
CA GLU A 110 -9.84 -23.56 -9.53
C GLU A 110 -8.75 -23.92 -8.50
N TYR A 111 -7.84 -22.98 -8.20
CA TYR A 111 -6.76 -23.16 -7.23
C TYR A 111 -7.18 -22.87 -5.77
N ALA A 112 -8.42 -22.44 -5.56
CA ALA A 112 -8.93 -22.09 -4.23
C ALA A 112 -8.86 -23.25 -3.21
N ASP A 113 -9.01 -24.49 -3.66
CA ASP A 113 -8.95 -25.67 -2.81
C ASP A 113 -7.51 -25.99 -2.32
N LEU A 114 -6.47 -25.37 -2.90
CA LEU A 114 -5.07 -25.43 -2.46
C LEU A 114 -4.72 -24.33 -1.46
N ALA A 115 -5.64 -23.37 -1.24
CA ALA A 115 -5.37 -22.15 -0.50
C ALA A 115 -5.67 -22.28 1.00
N VAL A 116 -4.76 -21.76 1.80
CA VAL A 116 -4.89 -21.61 3.25
C VAL A 116 -4.73 -20.13 3.61
N ASN A 117 -5.57 -19.63 4.49
CA ASN A 117 -5.41 -18.30 5.06
C ASN A 117 -4.26 -18.32 6.08
N HIS A 118 -3.39 -17.31 6.02
CA HIS A 118 -2.38 -17.11 7.04
C HIS A 118 -3.01 -16.81 8.41
N ASP A 119 -2.45 -17.41 9.46
CA ASP A 119 -2.74 -17.08 10.86
C ASP A 119 -1.47 -16.53 11.53
N PRO A 120 -1.45 -15.25 11.95
CA PRO A 120 -0.28 -14.64 12.57
C PRO A 120 0.07 -15.24 13.96
N GLU A 121 -0.84 -16.01 14.57
CA GLU A 121 -0.58 -16.73 15.82
C GLU A 121 0.12 -18.08 15.57
N GLU A 122 0.01 -18.63 14.35
CA GLU A 122 0.64 -19.89 13.94
C GLU A 122 1.92 -19.64 13.14
N THR A 123 2.98 -19.17 13.79
CA THR A 123 4.25 -18.88 13.13
C THR A 123 5.43 -19.56 13.79
N VAL A 124 6.47 -19.84 12.99
CA VAL A 124 7.76 -20.39 13.46
C VAL A 124 8.88 -19.39 13.14
N GLU A 125 9.89 -19.34 14.00
CA GLU A 125 11.04 -18.47 13.80
C GLU A 125 12.04 -19.13 12.83
N VAL A 126 12.39 -18.40 11.75
CA VAL A 126 13.32 -18.88 10.73
C VAL A 126 14.67 -18.15 10.79
N GLY A 127 14.79 -17.10 11.59
CA GLY A 127 16.01 -16.35 11.79
C GLY A 127 15.76 -14.93 12.30
N THR A 128 16.71 -14.05 12.07
CA THR A 128 16.64 -12.65 12.50
C THR A 128 17.20 -11.73 11.41
N VAL A 129 16.78 -10.46 11.43
CA VAL A 129 17.36 -9.40 10.60
C VAL A 129 17.86 -8.25 11.46
N ASP A 130 18.90 -7.58 10.98
CA ASP A 130 19.35 -6.32 11.58
C ASP A 130 18.34 -5.23 11.27
N GLY A 131 17.86 -4.58 12.32
CA GLY A 131 17.04 -3.38 12.24
C GLY A 131 17.89 -2.11 12.06
N LEU A 132 17.25 -0.96 12.31
CA LEU A 132 17.94 0.32 12.48
C LEU A 132 18.70 0.30 13.82
N ASP A 133 19.73 1.09 13.93
CA ASP A 133 20.49 1.31 15.20
C ASP A 133 21.03 0.02 15.87
N GLY A 134 21.14 -1.08 15.11
CA GLY A 134 21.70 -2.35 15.59
C GLY A 134 20.70 -3.26 16.34
N ASP A 135 19.42 -2.95 16.28
CA ASP A 135 18.37 -3.83 16.79
C ASP A 135 18.37 -5.17 16.03
N THR A 136 18.05 -6.23 16.75
CA THR A 136 17.82 -7.55 16.13
C THR A 136 16.34 -7.87 16.15
N VAL A 137 15.75 -8.07 14.97
CA VAL A 137 14.32 -8.33 14.78
C VAL A 137 14.11 -9.78 14.40
N PRO A 138 13.32 -10.57 15.16
CA PRO A 138 13.00 -11.94 14.78
C PRO A 138 12.16 -11.97 13.50
N VAL A 139 12.44 -12.96 12.65
CA VAL A 139 11.68 -13.25 11.44
C VAL A 139 10.92 -14.54 11.70
N ARG A 140 9.62 -14.43 11.79
CA ARG A 140 8.69 -15.53 12.03
C ARG A 140 7.69 -15.60 10.89
N VAL A 141 7.42 -16.80 10.41
CA VAL A 141 6.53 -17.01 9.25
C VAL A 141 5.65 -18.23 9.46
N HIS A 142 4.58 -18.32 8.70
CA HIS A 142 3.68 -19.49 8.68
C HIS A 142 4.49 -20.80 8.40
N PRO A 143 4.15 -21.94 9.02
CA PRO A 143 4.86 -23.21 8.82
C PRO A 143 5.00 -23.64 7.35
N LEU A 144 3.97 -23.46 6.52
CA LEU A 144 4.04 -23.74 5.08
C LEU A 144 5.17 -22.98 4.36
N VAL A 145 5.49 -21.77 4.83
CA VAL A 145 6.61 -20.98 4.28
C VAL A 145 7.95 -21.51 4.77
N ALA A 146 8.02 -21.88 6.05
CA ALA A 146 9.27 -22.32 6.66
C ALA A 146 9.69 -23.75 6.22
N GLU A 147 8.74 -24.56 5.82
CA GLU A 147 8.93 -25.98 5.47
C GLU A 147 9.01 -26.21 3.94
N ALA A 148 8.76 -25.17 3.12
CA ALA A 148 8.80 -25.30 1.67
C ALA A 148 10.23 -25.59 1.16
N ASP A 149 10.36 -26.54 0.21
CA ASP A 149 11.60 -26.78 -0.53
C ASP A 149 11.86 -25.65 -1.54
N CYS A 150 10.79 -25.06 -2.11
CA CYS A 150 10.85 -23.86 -2.95
C CYS A 150 9.72 -22.89 -2.59
N LEU A 151 10.08 -21.66 -2.33
CA LEU A 151 9.15 -20.60 -1.93
C LEU A 151 8.95 -19.58 -3.04
N LEU A 152 7.71 -19.43 -3.47
CA LEU A 152 7.30 -18.55 -4.55
C LEU A 152 6.32 -17.48 -4.03
N SER A 153 6.22 -16.35 -4.74
CA SER A 153 5.18 -15.37 -4.44
C SER A 153 4.60 -14.73 -5.70
N THR A 154 3.32 -14.39 -5.64
CA THR A 154 2.67 -13.45 -6.57
C THR A 154 2.53 -12.08 -5.89
N GLY A 155 2.09 -11.06 -6.63
CA GLY A 155 1.78 -9.77 -6.01
C GLY A 155 1.60 -8.61 -6.99
N MET A 156 1.23 -7.47 -6.39
CA MET A 156 1.10 -6.18 -7.08
C MET A 156 2.21 -5.24 -6.63
N VAL A 157 2.94 -4.67 -7.60
CA VAL A 157 3.85 -3.56 -7.34
C VAL A 157 3.09 -2.26 -7.60
N GLU A 158 2.68 -1.61 -6.52
CA GLU A 158 1.93 -0.35 -6.54
C GLU A 158 2.52 0.63 -5.53
N PRO A 159 2.32 1.96 -5.67
CA PRO A 159 2.80 2.94 -4.71
C PRO A 159 2.38 2.61 -3.28
N HIS A 160 3.35 2.60 -2.36
CA HIS A 160 3.13 2.27 -0.96
C HIS A 160 3.80 3.29 -0.03
N GLN A 161 3.04 3.84 0.92
CA GLN A 161 3.46 4.97 1.76
C GLN A 161 4.71 4.71 2.62
N TYR A 162 5.03 3.44 2.92
CA TYR A 162 6.17 3.08 3.77
C TYR A 162 7.28 2.38 2.96
N ALA A 163 6.94 1.33 2.23
CA ALA A 163 7.89 0.54 1.44
C ALA A 163 8.27 1.17 0.09
N GLY A 164 7.77 2.36 -0.22
CA GLY A 164 7.86 2.98 -1.54
C GLY A 164 6.92 2.34 -2.55
N PHE A 165 7.08 1.04 -2.77
CA PHE A 165 6.18 0.18 -3.53
C PHE A 165 5.90 -1.12 -2.77
N SER A 166 4.76 -1.76 -3.06
CA SER A 166 4.44 -3.12 -2.59
C SER A 166 5.17 -4.20 -3.40
N GLY A 167 4.81 -5.45 -3.20
CA GLY A 167 5.33 -6.60 -3.95
C GLY A 167 6.67 -7.16 -3.46
N GLY A 168 7.15 -8.20 -4.14
CA GLY A 168 8.38 -8.91 -3.81
C GLY A 168 8.35 -9.51 -2.40
N ALA A 169 9.47 -9.41 -1.69
CA ALA A 169 9.61 -9.95 -0.34
C ALA A 169 8.53 -9.48 0.65
N LYS A 170 7.90 -8.32 0.40
CA LYS A 170 6.83 -7.81 1.27
C LYS A 170 5.62 -8.74 1.32
N THR A 171 5.30 -9.43 0.24
CA THR A 171 4.18 -10.39 0.20
C THR A 171 4.40 -11.52 1.20
N VAL A 172 5.62 -11.98 1.38
CA VAL A 172 5.97 -13.06 2.29
C VAL A 172 6.32 -12.54 3.70
N ALA A 173 7.28 -11.62 3.79
CA ALA A 173 7.79 -11.14 5.09
C ALA A 173 6.74 -10.43 5.95
N ILE A 174 5.81 -9.71 5.32
CA ILE A 174 4.70 -9.02 5.99
C ILE A 174 3.42 -9.83 5.89
N GLY A 175 3.14 -10.43 4.72
CA GLY A 175 1.88 -11.15 4.48
C GLY A 175 1.79 -12.48 5.21
N ALA A 176 2.89 -13.23 5.30
CA ALA A 176 2.95 -14.53 5.97
C ALA A 176 3.68 -14.48 7.33
N GLY A 177 3.99 -13.26 7.82
CA GLY A 177 4.69 -13.04 9.09
C GLY A 177 3.77 -12.73 10.27
N ASP A 178 4.36 -12.71 11.46
CA ASP A 178 3.70 -12.33 12.71
C ASP A 178 3.79 -10.81 12.99
N ASP A 179 3.35 -10.41 14.17
CA ASP A 179 3.34 -9.01 14.61
C ASP A 179 4.74 -8.47 14.96
N SER A 180 5.78 -9.29 15.10
CA SER A 180 7.13 -8.86 15.48
C SER A 180 7.76 -7.99 14.39
N LEU A 181 7.90 -8.54 13.17
CA LEU A 181 8.47 -7.81 12.03
C LEU A 181 7.53 -6.69 11.57
N ILE A 182 6.21 -6.94 11.59
CA ILE A 182 5.19 -5.93 11.26
C ILE A 182 5.27 -4.79 12.28
N GLY A 183 5.31 -5.06 13.56
CA GLY A 183 5.41 -4.06 14.64
C GLY A 183 6.69 -3.23 14.52
N TYR A 184 7.83 -3.87 14.24
CA TYR A 184 9.09 -3.17 14.04
C TYR A 184 9.04 -2.24 12.82
N THR A 185 8.72 -2.79 11.63
CA THR A 185 8.73 -2.01 10.38
C THR A 185 7.68 -0.90 10.36
N HIS A 186 6.58 -1.07 11.05
CA HIS A 186 5.54 -0.06 11.21
C HIS A 186 5.69 0.74 12.51
N GLY A 187 6.79 0.59 13.23
CA GLY A 187 7.13 1.34 14.44
C GLY A 187 7.59 2.78 14.14
N PRO A 188 7.58 3.65 15.18
CA PRO A 188 7.87 5.07 15.01
C PRO A 188 9.29 5.35 14.50
N ASP A 189 10.28 4.53 14.87
CA ASP A 189 11.67 4.74 14.48
C ASP A 189 11.84 4.54 12.97
N VAL A 190 11.26 3.48 12.41
CA VAL A 190 11.25 3.24 10.97
C VAL A 190 10.40 4.29 10.24
N LEU A 191 9.15 4.50 10.70
CA LEU A 191 8.21 5.39 10.00
C LEU A 191 8.56 6.88 10.10
N SER A 192 9.42 7.30 11.02
CA SER A 192 9.91 8.69 11.09
C SER A 192 11.06 8.98 10.14
N HIS A 193 11.71 7.94 9.59
CA HIS A 193 12.86 8.12 8.72
C HIS A 193 12.45 8.85 7.43
N PRO A 194 13.20 9.87 6.96
CA PRO A 194 12.82 10.71 5.81
C PRO A 194 12.74 9.93 4.50
N GLU A 195 13.47 8.82 4.37
CA GLU A 195 13.44 7.97 3.17
C GLU A 195 12.29 6.95 3.17
N VAL A 196 11.56 6.80 4.28
CA VAL A 196 10.34 5.98 4.36
C VAL A 196 9.18 6.80 3.83
N ARG A 197 8.97 6.72 2.52
CA ARG A 197 7.97 7.51 1.80
C ARG A 197 7.46 6.83 0.52
N LEU A 198 6.37 7.37 0.02
CA LEU A 198 5.71 6.91 -1.19
C LEU A 198 6.66 6.95 -2.40
N GLY A 199 6.64 5.89 -3.22
CA GLY A 199 7.38 5.81 -4.48
C GLY A 199 8.90 5.61 -4.35
N ARG A 200 9.46 5.55 -3.12
CA ARG A 200 10.89 5.42 -2.88
C ARG A 200 11.25 4.03 -2.36
N ILE A 201 12.04 3.29 -3.15
CA ILE A 201 12.60 2.00 -2.75
C ILE A 201 14.09 2.11 -2.39
N GLU A 202 14.80 3.04 -3.01
CA GLU A 202 16.23 3.28 -2.81
C GLU A 202 16.49 3.91 -1.43
N SER A 203 17.42 3.35 -0.66
CA SER A 203 17.77 3.81 0.70
C SER A 203 16.57 3.92 1.65
N ASN A 204 15.49 3.18 1.40
CA ASN A 204 14.30 3.15 2.23
C ASN A 204 14.46 2.06 3.31
N PRO A 205 14.63 2.43 4.60
CA PRO A 205 14.92 1.45 5.65
C PRO A 205 13.78 0.43 5.85
N PHE A 206 12.53 0.83 5.66
CA PHE A 206 11.40 -0.12 5.69
C PHE A 206 11.60 -1.20 4.63
N ARG A 207 11.90 -0.78 3.39
CA ARG A 207 12.12 -1.69 2.26
C ARG A 207 13.33 -2.59 2.48
N GLU A 208 14.43 -2.05 2.97
CA GLU A 208 15.67 -2.78 3.23
C GLU A 208 15.48 -3.89 4.30
N VAL A 209 14.75 -3.59 5.39
CA VAL A 209 14.45 -4.59 6.42
C VAL A 209 13.56 -5.70 5.86
N VAL A 210 12.52 -5.36 5.11
CA VAL A 210 11.61 -6.33 4.49
C VAL A 210 12.34 -7.21 3.47
N ASP A 211 13.22 -6.63 2.67
CA ASP A 211 13.98 -7.39 1.67
C ASP A 211 15.02 -8.31 2.31
N ARG A 212 15.67 -7.88 3.42
CA ARG A 212 16.54 -8.78 4.20
C ARG A 212 15.75 -9.91 4.87
N ALA A 213 14.55 -9.60 5.37
CA ALA A 213 13.67 -10.65 5.90
C ALA A 213 13.31 -11.68 4.82
N GLY A 214 13.03 -11.23 3.60
CA GLY A 214 12.82 -12.13 2.47
C GLY A 214 14.02 -13.03 2.16
N ASP A 215 15.24 -12.50 2.29
CA ASP A 215 16.47 -13.31 2.13
C ASP A 215 16.61 -14.35 3.25
N VAL A 216 16.28 -14.00 4.51
CA VAL A 216 16.29 -14.92 5.67
C VAL A 216 15.23 -16.00 5.54
N ILE A 217 14.06 -15.65 5.04
CA ILE A 217 12.94 -16.58 4.78
C ILE A 217 13.28 -17.55 3.64
N GLY A 218 14.12 -17.13 2.69
CA GLY A 218 14.46 -17.93 1.53
C GLY A 218 13.46 -17.80 0.37
N LEU A 219 12.93 -16.58 0.12
CA LEU A 219 12.06 -16.36 -1.03
C LEU A 219 12.84 -16.49 -2.35
N ASP A 220 12.60 -17.58 -3.08
CA ASP A 220 13.36 -17.95 -4.27
C ASP A 220 12.94 -17.16 -5.52
N PHE A 221 11.62 -16.94 -5.67
CA PHE A 221 11.08 -16.39 -6.91
C PHE A 221 9.78 -15.59 -6.67
N SER A 222 9.63 -14.50 -7.41
CA SER A 222 8.40 -13.69 -7.42
C SER A 222 7.90 -13.49 -8.85
N LEU A 223 6.58 -13.52 -9.03
CA LEU A 223 5.88 -13.08 -10.23
C LEU A 223 4.91 -11.97 -9.83
N ASN A 224 5.22 -10.74 -10.20
CA ASN A 224 4.39 -9.60 -9.86
C ASN A 224 3.88 -8.88 -11.10
N VAL A 225 2.81 -8.11 -10.92
CA VAL A 225 2.25 -7.20 -11.92
C VAL A 225 2.25 -5.78 -11.40
N THR A 226 2.13 -4.80 -12.29
CA THR A 226 1.84 -3.41 -11.94
C THR A 226 0.71 -2.88 -12.80
N LYS A 227 0.02 -1.84 -12.30
CA LYS A 227 -1.10 -1.22 -13.01
C LYS A 227 -0.99 0.30 -13.06
N GLY A 228 -1.55 0.86 -14.11
CA GLY A 228 -1.77 2.29 -14.31
C GLY A 228 -3.23 2.69 -14.16
N PRO A 229 -3.56 3.91 -14.64
CA PRO A 229 -4.94 4.42 -14.59
C PRO A 229 -5.97 3.53 -15.28
N ASP A 230 -5.58 2.94 -16.41
CA ASP A 230 -6.51 2.27 -17.34
C ASP A 230 -6.42 0.74 -17.31
N GLY A 231 -5.47 0.16 -16.56
CA GLY A 231 -5.31 -1.29 -16.47
C GLY A 231 -3.89 -1.72 -16.10
N PHE A 232 -3.60 -3.01 -16.29
CA PHE A 232 -2.26 -3.55 -16.05
C PHE A 232 -1.28 -3.04 -17.11
N LEU A 233 -0.06 -2.72 -16.67
CA LEU A 233 1.01 -2.17 -17.52
C LEU A 233 2.10 -3.18 -17.83
N GLY A 234 2.20 -4.25 -17.04
CA GLY A 234 3.20 -5.29 -17.23
C GLY A 234 3.27 -6.28 -16.07
N ALA A 235 4.05 -7.33 -16.31
CA ALA A 235 4.45 -8.30 -15.31
C ALA A 235 5.97 -8.46 -15.33
N SER A 236 6.54 -8.86 -14.20
CA SER A 236 7.96 -9.16 -14.05
C SER A 236 8.13 -10.39 -13.17
N ALA A 237 9.12 -11.22 -13.48
CA ALA A 237 9.35 -12.50 -12.83
C ALA A 237 10.82 -12.70 -12.48
N GLY A 238 11.13 -13.46 -11.43
CA GLY A 238 12.49 -13.80 -11.04
C GLY A 238 12.83 -13.40 -9.61
N ARG A 239 14.07 -12.96 -9.39
CA ARG A 239 14.55 -12.53 -8.05
C ARG A 239 13.69 -11.39 -7.50
N PRO A 240 13.16 -11.49 -6.26
CA PRO A 240 12.16 -10.57 -5.73
C PRO A 240 12.53 -9.09 -5.82
N ARG A 241 13.77 -8.73 -5.48
CA ARG A 241 14.25 -7.33 -5.53
C ARG A 241 14.31 -6.78 -6.96
N ALA A 242 14.74 -7.59 -7.91
CA ALA A 242 14.81 -7.20 -9.32
C ALA A 242 13.42 -7.00 -9.92
N VAL A 243 12.48 -7.88 -9.57
CA VAL A 243 11.06 -7.78 -9.97
C VAL A 243 10.44 -6.48 -9.46
N VAL A 244 10.66 -6.13 -8.18
CA VAL A 244 10.14 -4.88 -7.63
C VAL A 244 10.78 -3.66 -8.30
N ALA A 245 12.09 -3.67 -8.53
CA ALA A 245 12.79 -2.55 -9.16
C ALA A 245 12.29 -2.29 -10.59
N ASP A 246 12.15 -3.35 -11.40
CA ASP A 246 11.65 -3.30 -12.78
C ASP A 246 10.21 -2.73 -12.84
N LEU A 247 9.29 -3.30 -12.05
CA LEU A 247 7.90 -2.84 -12.04
C LEU A 247 7.72 -1.48 -11.37
N ALA A 248 8.56 -1.11 -10.40
CA ALA A 248 8.54 0.24 -9.82
C ALA A 248 8.96 1.30 -10.84
N GLU A 249 9.90 1.00 -11.75
CA GLU A 249 10.26 1.88 -12.87
C GLU A 249 9.06 2.08 -13.82
N THR A 250 8.41 0.97 -14.23
CA THR A 250 7.19 1.00 -15.04
C THR A 250 6.07 1.80 -14.36
N ALA A 251 5.83 1.57 -13.07
CA ALA A 251 4.82 2.29 -12.30
C ALA A 251 5.15 3.79 -12.16
N ARG A 252 6.42 4.14 -11.89
CA ARG A 252 6.85 5.54 -11.84
C ARG A 252 6.62 6.25 -13.18
N ALA A 253 6.97 5.62 -14.29
CA ALA A 253 6.76 6.21 -15.62
C ALA A 253 5.27 6.52 -15.90
N ALA A 254 4.36 5.67 -15.43
CA ALA A 254 2.92 5.83 -15.65
C ALA A 254 2.21 6.74 -14.63
N LEU A 255 2.72 6.83 -13.40
CA LEU A 255 2.01 7.45 -12.28
C LEU A 255 2.65 8.75 -11.77
N SER A 256 3.89 9.09 -12.20
CA SER A 256 4.57 10.30 -11.74
C SER A 256 4.10 11.53 -12.49
N VAL A 257 3.89 12.60 -11.72
CA VAL A 257 3.60 13.93 -12.25
C VAL A 257 4.60 14.91 -11.65
N SER A 258 5.43 15.50 -12.51
CA SER A 258 6.38 16.54 -12.12
C SER A 258 5.67 17.84 -11.75
N LEU A 259 6.02 18.39 -10.61
CA LEU A 259 5.47 19.63 -10.10
C LEU A 259 6.56 20.55 -9.58
N SER A 260 6.42 21.82 -9.90
CA SER A 260 7.15 22.93 -9.29
C SER A 260 6.23 23.78 -8.42
N GLY A 261 6.75 24.28 -7.32
CA GLY A 261 6.03 25.19 -6.44
C GLY A 261 5.04 24.51 -5.49
N THR A 262 4.28 25.35 -4.80
CA THR A 262 3.32 24.94 -3.77
C THR A 262 2.01 25.69 -3.92
N PHE A 263 0.91 25.12 -3.40
CA PHE A 263 -0.46 25.59 -3.56
C PHE A 263 -1.08 25.91 -2.20
N ASP A 264 -2.04 26.84 -2.18
CA ASP A 264 -2.80 27.20 -0.97
C ASP A 264 -3.72 26.04 -0.53
N ALA A 265 -4.26 25.31 -1.50
CA ALA A 265 -5.07 24.12 -1.27
C ALA A 265 -4.71 23.01 -2.25
N VAL A 266 -4.68 21.78 -1.76
CA VAL A 266 -4.50 20.57 -2.56
C VAL A 266 -5.71 19.67 -2.36
N ILE A 267 -6.44 19.37 -3.42
CA ILE A 267 -7.64 18.54 -3.37
C ILE A 267 -7.28 17.15 -3.87
N GLY A 268 -7.47 16.14 -3.00
CA GLY A 268 -7.17 14.74 -3.30
C GLY A 268 -8.40 13.88 -3.43
N GLY A 269 -8.73 13.42 -4.64
CA GLY A 269 -9.78 12.43 -4.87
C GLY A 269 -9.36 11.05 -4.37
N VAL A 270 -10.31 10.28 -3.81
CA VAL A 270 -10.04 8.93 -3.29
C VAL A 270 -11.11 7.91 -3.72
N GLY A 271 -12.41 8.22 -3.61
CA GLY A 271 -13.51 7.33 -4.02
C GLY A 271 -13.57 5.98 -3.33
N ALA A 272 -14.61 5.21 -3.67
CA ALA A 272 -14.79 3.86 -3.13
C ALA A 272 -13.75 2.86 -3.68
N PRO A 273 -13.35 1.87 -2.88
CA PRO A 273 -13.77 1.62 -1.49
C PRO A 273 -12.98 2.42 -0.44
N LYS A 274 -12.04 3.26 -0.86
CA LYS A 274 -11.09 3.92 0.05
C LYS A 274 -11.67 5.15 0.77
N ASP A 275 -12.85 5.64 0.37
CA ASP A 275 -13.60 6.67 1.08
C ASP A 275 -14.66 6.11 2.05
N ALA A 276 -14.64 4.78 2.33
CA ALA A 276 -15.61 4.14 3.20
C ALA A 276 -15.54 4.63 4.65
N ASN A 277 -14.34 4.90 5.15
CA ASN A 277 -14.13 5.38 6.52
C ASN A 277 -12.94 6.34 6.62
N LEU A 278 -12.85 7.02 7.77
CA LEU A 278 -11.83 8.05 8.01
C LEU A 278 -10.40 7.51 7.96
N TYR A 279 -10.19 6.29 8.46
CA TYR A 279 -8.89 5.62 8.42
C TYR A 279 -8.37 5.47 6.98
N GLN A 280 -9.23 5.04 6.07
CA GLN A 280 -8.87 4.86 4.67
C GLN A 280 -8.76 6.20 3.93
N ALA A 281 -9.73 7.10 4.11
CA ALA A 281 -9.77 8.39 3.41
C ALA A 281 -8.55 9.28 3.71
N THR A 282 -8.04 9.29 4.95
CA THR A 282 -6.85 10.05 5.33
C THR A 282 -5.58 9.63 4.57
N ARG A 283 -5.60 8.49 3.86
CA ARG A 283 -4.50 8.10 2.95
C ARG A 283 -4.26 9.14 1.86
N ALA A 284 -5.33 9.72 1.31
CA ALA A 284 -5.19 10.76 0.29
C ALA A 284 -4.30 11.92 0.79
N ALA A 285 -4.59 12.46 1.97
CA ALA A 285 -3.79 13.53 2.56
C ALA A 285 -2.34 13.10 2.83
N THR A 286 -2.13 11.91 3.39
CA THR A 286 -0.77 11.44 3.72
C THR A 286 0.06 11.14 2.47
N TYR A 287 -0.53 10.66 1.39
CA TYR A 287 0.16 10.39 0.13
C TYR A 287 0.58 11.68 -0.56
N LEU A 288 -0.27 12.71 -0.52
CA LEU A 288 0.01 14.01 -1.12
C LEU A 288 1.09 14.79 -0.36
N VAL A 289 1.08 14.75 0.98
CA VAL A 289 1.99 15.57 1.81
C VAL A 289 3.32 14.88 2.08
N LEU A 290 3.32 13.55 2.29
CA LEU A 290 4.50 12.78 2.68
C LEU A 290 5.14 12.01 1.52
N GLY A 291 4.86 12.42 0.27
CA GLY A 291 5.49 11.90 -0.94
C GLY A 291 6.88 12.51 -1.19
N ASP A 292 7.34 12.41 -2.44
CA ASP A 292 8.62 13.00 -2.86
C ASP A 292 8.54 14.53 -2.95
N HIS A 293 7.42 15.06 -3.44
CA HIS A 293 7.12 16.48 -3.47
C HIS A 293 5.88 16.79 -2.63
N ASN A 294 6.04 17.62 -1.59
CA ASN A 294 4.90 18.18 -0.85
C ASN A 294 4.36 19.41 -1.58
N PRO A 295 3.20 19.33 -2.22
CA PRO A 295 2.63 20.44 -2.98
C PRO A 295 1.92 21.48 -2.12
N VAL A 296 1.82 21.28 -0.80
CA VAL A 296 1.09 22.19 0.09
C VAL A 296 1.99 23.31 0.57
N ARG A 297 1.56 24.55 0.41
CA ARG A 297 2.25 25.74 0.94
C ARG A 297 2.23 25.72 2.48
N PRO A 298 3.27 26.22 3.17
CA PRO A 298 3.19 26.38 4.63
C PRO A 298 1.92 27.12 5.06
N GLY A 299 1.12 26.51 5.94
CA GLY A 299 -0.19 27.02 6.36
C GLY A 299 -1.34 26.75 5.36
N GLY A 300 -1.06 26.03 4.28
CA GLY A 300 -2.07 25.56 3.33
C GLY A 300 -2.84 24.34 3.84
N ARG A 301 -3.67 23.80 2.97
CA ARG A 301 -4.58 22.71 3.36
C ARG A 301 -4.67 21.60 2.33
N VAL A 302 -5.00 20.41 2.80
CA VAL A 302 -5.43 19.30 1.97
C VAL A 302 -6.93 19.09 2.14
N VAL A 303 -7.64 18.94 1.03
CA VAL A 303 -9.10 18.73 1.01
C VAL A 303 -9.39 17.37 0.38
N VAL A 304 -10.09 16.50 1.11
CA VAL A 304 -10.40 15.13 0.68
C VAL A 304 -11.92 14.95 0.67
N PRO A 305 -12.57 14.92 -0.51
CA PRO A 305 -13.97 14.53 -0.61
C PRO A 305 -14.09 13.04 -0.30
N ALA A 306 -14.87 12.66 0.74
CA ALA A 306 -15.06 11.28 1.18
C ALA A 306 -16.39 11.10 1.90
N ARG A 307 -17.20 10.12 1.48
CA ARG A 307 -18.54 9.87 2.04
C ARG A 307 -18.50 9.38 3.48
N LEU A 308 -17.55 8.54 3.82
CA LEU A 308 -17.39 7.90 5.13
C LEU A 308 -18.64 7.13 5.62
N PRO A 309 -19.29 6.26 4.83
CA PRO A 309 -20.48 5.54 5.29
C PRO A 309 -20.24 4.68 6.55
N GLU A 310 -19.01 4.28 6.81
CA GLU A 310 -18.59 3.55 8.02
C GLU A 310 -18.01 4.48 9.11
N GLY A 311 -18.14 5.81 8.97
CA GLY A 311 -17.63 6.79 9.92
C GLY A 311 -16.11 6.69 10.15
N ALA A 312 -15.69 6.38 11.37
CA ALA A 312 -14.28 6.20 11.72
C ALA A 312 -13.69 4.87 11.24
N GLY A 313 -14.56 3.88 10.99
CA GLY A 313 -14.24 2.48 10.72
C GLY A 313 -14.48 1.57 11.92
N GLU A 314 -14.68 0.28 11.67
CA GLU A 314 -15.08 -0.71 12.70
C GLU A 314 -13.94 -1.67 13.08
N GLY A 315 -12.87 -1.75 12.31
CA GLY A 315 -11.72 -2.60 12.58
C GLY A 315 -10.91 -2.15 13.82
N THR A 316 -10.16 -3.05 14.42
CA THR A 316 -9.34 -2.75 15.60
C THR A 316 -8.33 -1.63 15.33
N GLY A 317 -7.65 -1.66 14.16
CA GLY A 317 -6.71 -0.62 13.75
C GLY A 317 -7.39 0.74 13.54
N GLU A 318 -8.60 0.73 12.95
CA GLU A 318 -9.40 1.92 12.70
C GLU A 318 -9.89 2.57 14.01
N ARG A 319 -10.35 1.76 14.97
CA ARG A 319 -10.72 2.24 16.31
C ARG A 319 -9.52 2.83 17.07
N ARG A 320 -8.36 2.14 17.06
CA ARG A 320 -7.13 2.64 17.69
C ARG A 320 -6.65 3.94 17.05
N PHE A 321 -6.68 4.04 15.73
CA PHE A 321 -6.39 5.25 14.98
C PHE A 321 -7.27 6.41 15.39
N TYR A 322 -8.59 6.23 15.36
CA TYR A 322 -9.54 7.28 15.69
C TYR A 322 -9.40 7.75 17.14
N GLU A 323 -9.24 6.82 18.09
CA GLU A 323 -9.07 7.17 19.51
C GLU A 323 -7.79 8.00 19.75
N ARG A 324 -6.69 7.70 19.05
CA ARG A 324 -5.46 8.51 19.14
C ARG A 324 -5.69 9.93 18.64
N LEU A 325 -6.38 10.10 17.52
CA LEU A 325 -6.70 11.42 16.98
C LEU A 325 -7.70 12.19 17.83
N ARG A 326 -8.69 11.52 18.39
CA ARG A 326 -9.76 12.11 19.19
C ARG A 326 -9.27 12.62 20.55
N THR A 327 -8.32 11.93 21.15
CA THR A 327 -7.79 12.28 22.48
C THR A 327 -6.61 13.24 22.44
N ALA A 328 -6.04 13.46 21.28
CA ALA A 328 -4.90 14.34 21.10
C ALA A 328 -5.30 15.82 21.20
N THR A 329 -4.42 16.64 21.80
CA THR A 329 -4.62 18.09 21.95
C THR A 329 -4.06 18.91 20.80
N GLY A 330 -3.37 18.28 19.84
CA GLY A 330 -2.79 18.90 18.66
C GLY A 330 -1.84 17.95 17.93
N ALA A 331 -1.43 18.31 16.72
CA ALA A 331 -0.59 17.51 15.85
C ALA A 331 0.76 17.16 16.48
N ASP A 332 1.45 18.16 17.07
CA ASP A 332 2.74 17.95 17.75
C ASP A 332 2.60 17.04 18.96
N ALA A 333 1.56 17.24 19.78
CA ALA A 333 1.32 16.38 20.95
C ALA A 333 1.03 14.94 20.54
N LEU A 334 0.27 14.72 19.47
CA LEU A 334 0.02 13.41 18.91
C LEU A 334 1.31 12.77 18.38
N TYR A 335 2.09 13.53 17.59
CA TYR A 335 3.35 13.06 17.05
C TYR A 335 4.31 12.59 18.15
N GLU A 336 4.55 13.41 19.18
CA GLU A 336 5.44 13.07 20.28
C GLU A 336 4.92 11.88 21.12
N ALA A 337 3.62 11.82 21.36
CA ALA A 337 3.02 10.67 22.05
C ALA A 337 3.19 9.36 21.26
N MET A 338 3.03 9.42 19.93
CA MET A 338 3.17 8.24 19.06
C MET A 338 4.63 7.81 18.90
N ARG A 339 5.61 8.73 19.02
CA ARG A 339 7.05 8.39 18.97
C ARG A 339 7.50 7.51 20.12
N THR A 340 6.79 7.49 21.26
CA THR A 340 7.09 6.61 22.38
C THR A 340 6.62 5.17 22.18
N GLY A 341 5.94 4.88 21.06
CA GLY A 341 5.37 3.60 20.70
C GLY A 341 3.86 3.61 20.64
N TYR A 342 3.30 2.62 19.98
CA TYR A 342 1.87 2.42 19.82
C TYR A 342 1.51 0.96 19.54
N ASP A 343 0.26 0.61 19.84
CA ASP A 343 -0.25 -0.73 19.50
C ASP A 343 -0.35 -0.93 17.98
N PRO A 344 -0.09 -2.14 17.46
CA PRO A 344 -0.29 -2.47 16.05
C PRO A 344 -1.67 -2.04 15.54
N GLY A 345 -1.71 -1.47 14.32
CA GLY A 345 -2.91 -0.89 13.73
C GLY A 345 -3.08 0.62 13.98
N ALA A 346 -2.45 1.19 15.03
CA ALA A 346 -2.50 2.63 15.30
C ALA A 346 -1.48 3.46 14.50
N GLN A 347 -0.53 2.85 13.79
CA GLN A 347 0.55 3.52 13.06
C GLN A 347 0.05 4.62 12.11
N ARG A 348 -1.17 4.51 11.60
CA ARG A 348 -1.75 5.54 10.74
C ARG A 348 -1.94 6.87 11.47
N ALA A 349 -2.23 6.85 12.78
CA ALA A 349 -2.33 8.09 13.57
C ALA A 349 -0.98 8.83 13.62
N PHE A 350 0.14 8.10 13.68
CA PHE A 350 1.47 8.68 13.61
C PHE A 350 1.71 9.37 12.25
N VAL A 351 1.35 8.70 11.14
CA VAL A 351 1.53 9.25 9.80
C VAL A 351 0.62 10.45 9.55
N VAL A 352 -0.63 10.41 10.05
CA VAL A 352 -1.54 11.55 10.01
C VAL A 352 -1.03 12.71 10.88
N ALA A 353 -0.44 12.43 12.06
CA ALA A 353 0.19 13.48 12.86
C ALA A 353 1.32 14.20 12.10
N ARG A 354 2.16 13.46 11.36
CA ARG A 354 3.18 14.05 10.47
C ARG A 354 2.56 14.97 9.43
N THR A 355 1.47 14.52 8.79
CA THR A 355 0.74 15.31 7.79
C THR A 355 0.16 16.58 8.38
N LEU A 356 -0.45 16.51 9.56
CA LEU A 356 -1.08 17.64 10.25
C LEU A 356 -0.07 18.70 10.75
N ARG A 357 1.21 18.36 10.83
CA ARG A 357 2.29 19.32 11.13
C ARG A 357 2.66 20.16 9.89
N GLU A 358 2.34 19.68 8.71
CA GLU A 358 2.63 20.34 7.43
C GLU A 358 1.42 21.09 6.85
N ALA A 359 0.20 20.60 7.10
CA ALA A 359 -1.03 21.11 6.51
C ALA A 359 -2.27 20.87 7.36
N ASP A 360 -3.26 21.77 7.29
CA ASP A 360 -4.62 21.46 7.74
C ASP A 360 -5.26 20.42 6.82
N VAL A 361 -5.95 19.44 7.37
CA VAL A 361 -6.65 18.40 6.58
C VAL A 361 -8.14 18.54 6.76
N TYR A 362 -8.83 18.78 5.63
CA TYR A 362 -10.28 18.85 5.53
C TYR A 362 -10.84 17.57 4.91
N VAL A 363 -11.93 17.06 5.47
CA VAL A 363 -12.75 16.01 4.84
C VAL A 363 -14.10 16.61 4.53
N THR A 364 -14.53 16.49 3.28
CA THR A 364 -15.78 17.10 2.79
C THR A 364 -16.76 16.06 2.27
N ASP A 365 -18.00 16.46 2.06
CA ASP A 365 -19.06 15.61 1.48
C ASP A 365 -19.33 14.33 2.32
N SER A 366 -19.02 14.39 3.62
CA SER A 366 -19.11 13.26 4.55
C SER A 366 -20.51 13.07 5.10
N GLU A 367 -20.94 11.80 5.20
CA GLU A 367 -22.16 11.41 5.93
C GLU A 367 -21.98 11.50 7.46
N HIS A 368 -20.72 11.60 7.94
CA HIS A 368 -20.37 11.66 9.37
C HIS A 368 -19.44 12.86 9.71
N PRO A 369 -19.85 14.12 9.45
CA PRO A 369 -19.00 15.28 9.72
C PRO A 369 -18.58 15.40 11.20
N SER A 370 -19.42 14.98 12.14
CA SER A 370 -19.09 14.97 13.56
C SER A 370 -17.96 14.00 13.92
N THR A 371 -17.77 12.90 13.18
CA THR A 371 -16.63 12.00 13.33
C THR A 371 -15.33 12.71 12.93
N VAL A 372 -15.37 13.50 11.87
CA VAL A 372 -14.22 14.29 11.41
C VAL A 372 -13.87 15.37 12.42
N GLU A 373 -14.85 16.17 12.87
CA GLU A 373 -14.66 17.25 13.85
C GLU A 373 -14.31 16.74 15.26
N GLY A 374 -14.68 15.49 15.57
CA GLY A 374 -14.36 14.83 16.83
C GLY A 374 -12.88 14.49 17.00
N CYS A 375 -12.03 14.78 16.01
CA CYS A 375 -10.59 14.55 16.04
C CYS A 375 -9.83 15.79 15.54
N LEU A 376 -8.54 15.68 15.23
CA LEU A 376 -7.71 16.81 14.79
C LEU A 376 -7.94 17.26 13.32
N LEU A 377 -8.95 16.70 12.66
CA LEU A 377 -9.30 17.04 11.28
C LEU A 377 -10.43 18.07 11.25
N ARG A 378 -10.68 18.66 10.08
CA ARG A 378 -11.73 19.63 9.85
C ARG A 378 -12.78 19.10 8.91
N ALA A 379 -14.07 19.30 9.22
CA ALA A 379 -15.16 19.00 8.30
C ALA A 379 -15.59 20.25 7.52
N ALA A 380 -16.07 20.03 6.30
CA ALA A 380 -16.82 21.04 5.54
C ALA A 380 -17.90 20.32 4.71
N ASP A 381 -19.00 21.00 4.42
CA ASP A 381 -20.12 20.36 3.70
C ASP A 381 -19.73 20.00 2.26
N ARG A 382 -18.93 20.83 1.60
CA ARG A 382 -18.48 20.64 0.21
C ARG A 382 -17.03 21.08 0.05
N VAL A 383 -16.37 20.57 -0.97
CA VAL A 383 -15.01 20.99 -1.35
C VAL A 383 -14.85 22.51 -1.43
N ALA A 384 -15.83 23.19 -2.04
CA ALA A 384 -15.76 24.66 -2.20
C ALA A 384 -15.78 25.42 -0.86
N ASP A 385 -16.38 24.85 0.17
CA ASP A 385 -16.47 25.47 1.51
C ASP A 385 -15.16 25.32 2.31
N ALA A 386 -14.26 24.42 1.85
CA ALA A 386 -12.94 24.18 2.42
C ALA A 386 -11.81 24.95 1.70
N VAL A 387 -12.11 25.74 0.65
CA VAL A 387 -11.13 26.48 -0.16
C VAL A 387 -11.45 27.97 -0.12
N ASP A 388 -10.45 28.78 0.26
CA ASP A 388 -10.64 30.24 0.31
C ASP A 388 -10.70 30.84 -1.11
N PRO A 389 -11.56 31.83 -1.35
CA PRO A 389 -11.56 32.55 -2.63
C PRO A 389 -10.18 33.17 -2.94
N GLY A 390 -9.75 33.10 -4.18
CA GLY A 390 -8.46 33.61 -4.64
C GLY A 390 -7.28 32.66 -4.46
N SER A 391 -7.53 31.45 -3.95
CA SER A 391 -6.49 30.44 -3.76
C SER A 391 -5.92 29.89 -5.05
N ASP A 392 -4.62 29.56 -5.02
CA ASP A 392 -4.00 28.64 -5.98
C ASP A 392 -4.27 27.20 -5.54
N VAL A 393 -4.93 26.44 -6.39
CA VAL A 393 -5.44 25.09 -6.07
C VAL A 393 -4.85 24.03 -6.99
N LEU A 394 -4.28 22.99 -6.39
CA LEU A 394 -3.93 21.76 -7.09
C LEU A 394 -5.02 20.72 -6.91
N VAL A 395 -5.43 20.07 -7.98
CA VAL A 395 -6.38 18.95 -7.94
C VAL A 395 -5.68 17.67 -8.41
N VAL A 396 -5.73 16.66 -7.58
CA VAL A 396 -5.20 15.32 -7.83
C VAL A 396 -6.38 14.34 -7.80
N PRO A 397 -6.98 13.99 -8.94
CA PRO A 397 -8.22 13.21 -8.99
C PRO A 397 -8.13 11.82 -8.38
N ASP A 398 -6.94 11.22 -8.41
CA ASP A 398 -6.65 9.91 -7.79
C ASP A 398 -5.36 10.04 -6.96
N ALA A 399 -5.53 10.49 -5.71
CA ALA A 399 -4.41 10.78 -4.82
C ALA A 399 -3.60 9.53 -4.41
N LEU A 400 -4.23 8.35 -4.42
CA LEU A 400 -3.57 7.12 -3.98
C LEU A 400 -2.68 6.48 -5.05
N ASN A 401 -2.93 6.79 -6.32
CA ASN A 401 -2.17 6.26 -7.45
C ASN A 401 -1.46 7.37 -8.24
N THR A 402 -1.19 8.51 -7.62
CA THR A 402 -0.42 9.61 -8.23
C THR A 402 0.84 9.86 -7.42
N LEU A 403 1.98 9.81 -8.08
CA LEU A 403 3.28 10.16 -7.49
C LEU A 403 3.62 11.59 -7.88
N LEU A 404 3.55 12.52 -6.92
CA LEU A 404 3.99 13.88 -7.12
C LEU A 404 5.51 13.94 -6.89
N VAL A 405 6.26 14.36 -7.91
CA VAL A 405 7.72 14.44 -7.88
C VAL A 405 8.19 15.87 -8.19
N SER A 406 9.32 16.26 -7.63
CA SER A 406 9.94 17.54 -7.92
C SER A 406 10.49 17.57 -9.35
N ASP A 407 10.38 18.75 -10.04
CA ASP A 407 11.00 18.98 -11.35
C ASP A 407 12.52 18.84 -11.31
#